data_38b2737ac23d9345f39b136e8282907c
#
_entry.id   38b2737ac23d9345f39b136e8282907c
#
_cell.length_a   1.000
_cell.length_b   1.000
_cell.length_c   1.000
_cell.angle_alpha   90.00
_cell.angle_beta   90.00
_cell.angle_gamma   90.00
#
_symmetry.space_group_name_H-M   'P 1'
#
loop_
_entity.id
_entity.type
_entity.pdbx_description
1 polymer ?
#
loop_
_entity_poly.entity_id
_entity_poly.type
_entity_poly.pdbx_seq_one_letter_code
_entity_poly.pdbx_strand_id
1 'polypeptide(L)'
;GVKAGVPDLCLPYPSNGHHGLYIEMKKDGVRLSAAQRDYIEWLSMNGYKAVMCKGAQEAIDVLWGYVTENVKEYEMLESENREQGVYIHDSTRT
;
A
#
# COMPACT_ATOMS: atom_id res chain seq x y z
N GLY A 1 -15.44 18.00 -9.56
CA GLY A 1 -16.11 17.36 -8.45
C GLY A 1 -15.49 16.03 -8.06
N VAL A 2 -15.93 15.50 -6.97
CA VAL A 2 -15.47 14.20 -6.49
C VAL A 2 -16.12 13.09 -7.31
N LYS A 3 -15.32 12.17 -7.84
CA LYS A 3 -15.87 11.03 -8.56
C LYS A 3 -16.52 10.05 -7.58
N ALA A 4 -17.65 9.49 -7.97
CA ALA A 4 -18.29 8.45 -7.19
C ALA A 4 -17.37 7.22 -7.09
N GLY A 5 -17.36 6.58 -5.94
CA GLY A 5 -16.61 5.34 -5.74
C GLY A 5 -15.16 5.50 -5.30
N VAL A 6 -14.69 6.73 -5.08
CA VAL A 6 -13.34 6.96 -4.55
C VAL A 6 -13.21 6.30 -3.18
N PRO A 7 -12.17 5.47 -2.93
CA PRO A 7 -11.99 4.85 -1.62
C PRO A 7 -11.80 5.85 -0.50
N ASP A 8 -12.17 5.44 0.72
CA ASP A 8 -12.15 6.30 1.91
C ASP A 8 -10.78 6.77 2.34
N LEU A 9 -9.78 5.91 2.22
CA LEU A 9 -8.42 6.17 2.71
C LEU A 9 -7.42 6.03 1.57
N CYS A 10 -6.43 6.93 1.58
CA CYS A 10 -5.33 6.90 0.62
C CYS A 10 -4.02 7.13 1.36
N LEU A 11 -3.07 6.23 1.14
CA LEU A 11 -1.69 6.39 1.61
C LEU A 11 -0.78 6.54 0.39
N PRO A 12 -0.29 7.74 0.09
CA PRO A 12 0.58 7.97 -1.07
C PRO A 12 2.04 7.62 -0.74
N TYR A 13 2.26 6.37 -0.40
CA TYR A 13 3.56 5.84 0.00
C TYR A 13 3.86 4.60 -0.83
N PRO A 14 4.88 4.62 -1.70
CA PRO A 14 5.21 3.46 -2.53
C PRO A 14 5.74 2.30 -1.70
N SER A 15 5.29 1.10 -2.01
CA SER A 15 5.75 -0.11 -1.35
C SER A 15 5.52 -1.31 -2.24
N ASN A 16 6.48 -2.22 -2.27
CA ASN A 16 6.40 -3.50 -2.97
C ASN A 16 5.88 -3.39 -4.42
N GLY A 17 6.39 -2.40 -5.15
CA GLY A 17 6.02 -2.18 -6.55
C GLY A 17 4.71 -1.44 -6.77
N HIS A 18 4.01 -1.06 -5.70
CA HIS A 18 2.80 -0.24 -5.81
C HIS A 18 3.11 1.23 -5.59
N HIS A 19 2.38 2.10 -6.27
CA HIS A 19 2.56 3.54 -6.14
C HIS A 19 1.98 4.09 -4.85
N GLY A 20 1.00 3.42 -4.28
CA GLY A 20 0.32 3.82 -3.06
C GLY A 20 -0.73 2.81 -2.69
N LEU A 21 -1.40 3.05 -1.57
CA LEU A 21 -2.42 2.18 -1.02
C LEU A 21 -3.74 2.95 -0.89
N TYR A 22 -4.81 2.31 -1.33
CA TYR A 22 -6.18 2.80 -1.14
C TYR A 22 -7.00 1.77 -0.40
N ILE A 23 -7.78 2.20 0.57
CA ILE A 23 -8.64 1.31 1.35
C ILE A 23 -10.07 1.84 1.33
N GLU A 24 -11.00 1.00 0.89
CA GLU A 24 -12.42 1.25 1.01
C GLU A 24 -12.93 0.56 2.27
N MET A 25 -13.50 1.34 3.19
CA MET A 25 -14.00 0.81 4.45
C MET A 25 -15.47 0.37 4.30
N LYS A 26 -15.76 -0.85 4.71
CA LYS A 26 -17.13 -1.37 4.71
C LYS A 26 -17.45 -2.04 6.03
N LYS A 27 -18.72 -2.00 6.39
CA LYS A 27 -19.24 -2.80 7.50
C LYS A 27 -19.39 -4.24 7.06
N ASP A 28 -19.35 -5.14 8.02
CA ASP A 28 -19.57 -6.55 7.75
C ASP A 28 -20.92 -6.77 7.05
N GLY A 29 -20.93 -7.61 6.02
CA GLY A 29 -22.11 -7.88 5.24
C GLY A 29 -22.48 -6.84 4.18
N VAL A 30 -21.78 -5.70 4.14
CA VAL A 30 -22.04 -4.66 3.14
C VAL A 30 -21.10 -4.86 1.95
N ARG A 31 -21.64 -4.79 0.74
CA ARG A 31 -20.88 -4.97 -0.50
C ARG A 31 -20.46 -3.63 -1.07
N LEU A 32 -19.42 -3.68 -1.90
CA LEU A 32 -19.01 -2.53 -2.70
C LEU A 32 -20.12 -2.19 -3.70
N SER A 33 -20.35 -0.90 -3.93
CA SER A 33 -21.17 -0.47 -5.06
C SER A 33 -20.43 -0.76 -6.37
N ALA A 34 -21.13 -0.71 -7.49
CA ALA A 34 -20.51 -0.87 -8.80
C ALA A 34 -19.43 0.20 -9.02
N ALA A 35 -19.71 1.45 -8.66
CA ALA A 35 -18.75 2.54 -8.81
C ALA A 35 -17.49 2.32 -7.95
N GLN A 36 -17.65 1.83 -6.72
CA GLN A 36 -16.52 1.53 -5.85
C GLN A 36 -15.67 0.39 -6.40
N ARG A 37 -16.29 -0.67 -6.89
CA ARG A 37 -15.60 -1.79 -7.50
C ARG A 37 -14.81 -1.37 -8.73
N ASP A 38 -15.43 -0.57 -9.59
CA ASP A 38 -14.78 -0.09 -10.81
C ASP A 38 -13.59 0.80 -10.47
N TYR A 39 -13.69 1.63 -9.46
CA TYR A 39 -12.60 2.51 -9.05
C TYR A 39 -11.42 1.70 -8.48
N ILE A 40 -11.70 0.71 -7.65
CA ILE A 40 -10.67 -0.19 -7.09
C ILE A 40 -9.97 -0.93 -8.22
N GLU A 41 -10.70 -1.44 -9.19
CA GLU A 41 -10.15 -2.12 -10.34
C GLU A 41 -9.24 -1.18 -11.15
N TRP A 42 -9.71 0.03 -11.41
CA TRP A 42 -8.93 1.02 -12.13
C TRP A 42 -7.62 1.36 -11.41
N LEU A 43 -7.66 1.56 -10.11
CA LEU A 43 -6.47 1.81 -9.31
C LEU A 43 -5.49 0.64 -9.39
N SER A 44 -5.98 -0.58 -9.27
CA SER A 44 -5.15 -1.77 -9.34
C SER A 44 -4.46 -1.90 -10.69
N MET A 45 -5.16 -1.58 -11.77
CA MET A 45 -4.61 -1.59 -13.12
C MET A 45 -3.56 -0.50 -13.33
N ASN A 46 -3.58 0.54 -12.53
CA ASN A 46 -2.66 1.66 -12.63
C ASN A 46 -1.53 1.63 -11.59
N GLY A 47 -1.28 0.47 -10.99
CA GLY A 47 -0.12 0.27 -10.14
C GLY A 47 -0.31 0.60 -8.67
N TYR A 48 -1.55 0.79 -8.22
CA TYR A 48 -1.86 1.01 -6.82
C TYR A 48 -2.34 -0.28 -6.17
N LYS A 49 -2.10 -0.42 -4.88
CA LYS A 49 -2.79 -1.44 -4.11
C LYS A 49 -4.11 -0.86 -3.64
N ALA A 50 -5.21 -1.47 -4.01
CA ALA A 50 -6.54 -0.98 -3.67
C ALA A 50 -7.38 -2.14 -3.14
N VAL A 51 -7.87 -2.03 -1.91
CA VAL A 51 -8.56 -3.12 -1.23
C VAL A 51 -9.79 -2.61 -0.48
N MET A 52 -10.71 -3.53 -0.22
CA MET A 52 -11.82 -3.31 0.69
C MET A 52 -11.49 -3.96 2.02
N CYS A 53 -11.73 -3.25 3.10
CA CYS A 53 -11.55 -3.79 4.45
C CYS A 53 -12.84 -3.71 5.23
N LYS A 54 -13.13 -4.78 5.97
CA LYS A 54 -14.28 -4.85 6.86
C LYS A 54 -13.83 -4.55 8.26
N GLY A 55 -14.07 -3.31 8.70
CA GLY A 55 -13.72 -2.88 10.03
C GLY A 55 -12.27 -2.40 10.17
N ALA A 56 -12.01 -1.76 11.29
CA ALA A 56 -10.74 -1.11 11.55
C ALA A 56 -9.55 -2.08 11.64
N GLN A 57 -9.77 -3.27 12.21
CA GLN A 57 -8.67 -4.21 12.39
C GLN A 57 -8.11 -4.71 11.07
N GLU A 58 -8.98 -5.02 10.10
CA GLU A 58 -8.51 -5.42 8.77
C GLU A 58 -7.71 -4.30 8.11
N ALA A 59 -8.19 -3.06 8.23
CA ALA A 59 -7.51 -1.91 7.66
C ALA A 59 -6.14 -1.71 8.29
N ILE A 60 -6.03 -1.83 9.61
CA ILE A 60 -4.76 -1.73 10.32
C ILE A 60 -3.79 -2.81 9.85
N ASP A 61 -4.25 -4.04 9.74
CA ASP A 61 -3.42 -5.16 9.28
C ASP A 61 -2.91 -4.96 7.85
N VAL A 62 -3.79 -4.50 6.97
CA VAL A 62 -3.40 -4.19 5.57
C VAL A 62 -2.38 -3.06 5.54
N LEU A 63 -2.64 -1.99 6.28
CA LEU A 63 -1.74 -0.84 6.33
C LEU A 63 -0.37 -1.22 6.86
N TRP A 64 -0.34 -1.96 7.96
CA TRP A 64 0.91 -2.41 8.57
C TRP A 64 1.70 -3.32 7.64
N GLY A 65 1.03 -4.29 7.02
CA GLY A 65 1.67 -5.17 6.05
C GLY A 65 2.25 -4.41 4.86
N TYR A 66 1.51 -3.42 4.38
CA TYR A 66 1.95 -2.62 3.24
C TYR A 66 3.23 -1.84 3.53
N VAL A 67 3.29 -1.17 4.67
CA VAL A 67 4.47 -0.34 5.01
C VAL A 67 5.67 -1.18 5.43
N THR A 68 5.46 -2.32 6.08
CA THR A 68 6.57 -3.15 6.55
C THR A 68 7.26 -3.93 5.43
N GLU A 69 6.58 -4.26 4.35
CA GLU A 69 7.21 -4.91 3.20
C GLU A 69 8.32 -4.05 2.63
N ASN A 70 8.10 -2.76 2.52
CA ASN A 70 9.12 -1.84 2.02
C ASN A 70 10.34 -1.79 2.93
N VAL A 71 10.14 -1.84 4.24
CA VAL A 71 11.23 -1.86 5.21
C VAL A 71 12.03 -3.17 5.10
N LYS A 72 11.36 -4.29 4.94
CA LYS A 72 12.01 -5.59 4.79
C LYS A 72 12.90 -5.64 3.57
N GLU A 73 12.45 -5.12 2.44
CA GLU A 73 13.25 -5.06 1.22
C GLU A 73 14.52 -4.24 1.43
N TYR A 74 14.41 -3.10 2.09
CA TYR A 74 15.55 -2.25 2.37
C TYR A 74 16.57 -2.97 3.27
N GLU A 75 16.11 -3.63 4.31
CA GLU A 75 16.98 -4.40 5.21
C GLU A 75 17.71 -5.53 4.50
N MET A 76 17.03 -6.23 3.60
CA MET A 76 17.63 -7.29 2.80
C MET A 76 18.75 -6.76 1.90
N LEU A 77 18.51 -5.65 1.22
CA LEU A 77 19.50 -5.02 0.36
C LEU A 77 20.75 -4.57 1.13
N GLU A 78 20.55 -4.00 2.31
CA GLU A 78 21.67 -3.61 3.17
C GLU A 78 22.51 -4.83 3.56
N SER A 79 21.86 -5.91 3.96
CA SER A 79 22.54 -7.14 4.36
C SER A 79 23.36 -7.73 3.21
N GLU A 80 22.79 -7.83 2.01
CA GLU A 80 23.49 -8.34 0.84
C GLU A 80 24.71 -7.51 0.49
N ASN A 81 24.59 -6.20 0.55
CA ASN A 81 25.68 -5.31 0.22
C ASN A 81 26.82 -5.40 1.25
N ARG A 82 26.52 -5.63 2.50
CA ARG A 82 27.52 -5.85 3.54
C ARG A 82 28.31 -7.14 3.28
N GLU A 83 27.64 -8.20 2.91
CA GLU A 83 28.26 -9.47 2.60
C GLU A 83 29.20 -9.40 1.41
N GLN A 84 28.88 -8.55 0.45
CA GLN A 84 29.70 -8.34 -0.74
C GLN A 84 30.78 -7.29 -0.55
N GLY A 85 30.90 -6.72 0.64
CA GLY A 85 31.83 -5.66 0.89
C GLY A 85 31.40 -4.30 0.34
N VAL A 86 30.17 -4.20 -0.10
CA VAL A 86 29.59 -2.95 -0.58
C VAL A 86 28.80 -2.32 0.55
N TYR A 87 29.09 -1.08 0.82
CA TYR A 87 28.42 -0.34 1.87
C TYR A 87 27.40 0.61 1.27
N ILE A 88 26.12 0.43 1.64
CA ILE A 88 25.08 1.36 1.24
C ILE A 88 25.17 2.57 2.14
N HIS A 89 25.58 3.68 1.56
CA HIS A 89 25.64 4.93 2.30
C HIS A 89 24.40 5.77 2.00
N ASP A 90 23.68 6.11 3.05
CA ASP A 90 22.58 7.03 2.92
C ASP A 90 23.12 8.45 2.85
N SER A 91 22.98 9.10 1.73
CA SER A 91 23.47 10.45 1.50
C SER A 91 22.85 11.47 2.46
N THR A 92 21.73 11.16 3.04
CA THR A 92 21.10 12.05 4.02
C THR A 92 21.80 12.06 5.37
N ARG A 93 22.68 11.11 5.60
CA ARG A 93 23.45 11.02 6.86
C ARG A 93 24.69 11.92 6.88
N THR A 94 25.04 12.44 5.76
CA THR A 94 26.22 13.36 5.68
C THR A 94 25.91 14.77 6.13
#